data_d6dbce392e4e6aff6f7871c9273873a5
#
_entry.id   d6dbce392e4e6aff6f7871c9273873a5
#
_cell.length_a   1.000
_cell.length_b   1.000
_cell.length_c   1.000
_cell.angle_alpha   90.00
_cell.angle_beta   90.00
_cell.angle_gamma   90.00
#
_symmetry.space_group_name_H-M   'P 1'
#
loop_
_entity.id
_entity.type
_entity.pdbx_description
1 polymer ?
#
loop_
_entity_poly.entity_id
_entity_poly.type
_entity_poly.pdbx_seq_one_letter_code
_entity_poly.pdbx_strand_id
1 'polypeptide(L)'
;MVAERECELVQGLDAWLREQGHRLKTADNIKDVLMTLQNEKINVLVMDVRLPEAMGYEAISIIKGLHRKLPIIITADENNPEQESRIRQKGIFYYHVNSFGMDELILAISNAMMRSSQ
;
A
#
# COMPACT_ATOMS: atom_id res chain seq x y z
N MET A 1 -1.58 0.33 6.95
CA MET A 1 -1.07 -1.05 6.85
C MET A 1 -0.04 -1.14 5.76
N VAL A 2 1.06 -1.83 6.01
CA VAL A 2 2.10 -2.05 5.02
C VAL A 2 2.25 -3.55 4.75
N ALA A 3 1.99 -3.97 3.51
CA ALA A 3 2.17 -5.34 3.05
C ALA A 3 3.45 -5.40 2.21
N GLU A 4 4.57 -5.60 2.88
CA GLU A 4 5.89 -5.44 2.30
C GLU A 4 6.87 -6.43 2.90
N ARG A 5 7.83 -6.91 2.10
CA ARG A 5 8.87 -7.82 2.56
C ARG A 5 10.18 -7.12 2.91
N GLU A 6 10.39 -5.89 2.44
CA GLU A 6 11.62 -5.17 2.70
C GLU A 6 11.63 -4.56 4.10
N CYS A 7 12.49 -5.09 4.95
CA CYS A 7 12.60 -4.63 6.33
C CYS A 7 12.99 -3.17 6.45
N GLU A 8 13.86 -2.66 5.57
CA GLU A 8 14.30 -1.27 5.63
C GLU A 8 13.16 -0.30 5.36
N LEU A 9 12.31 -0.60 4.36
CA LEU A 9 11.15 0.22 4.07
C LEU A 9 10.17 0.22 5.24
N VAL A 10 9.89 -0.97 5.78
CA VAL A 10 8.98 -1.12 6.91
C VAL A 10 9.49 -0.36 8.13
N GLN A 11 10.80 -0.47 8.45
CA GLN A 11 11.38 0.22 9.60
C GLN A 11 11.33 1.74 9.44
N GLY A 12 11.63 2.25 8.24
CA GLY A 12 11.58 3.68 7.97
C GLY A 12 10.17 4.23 8.10
N LEU A 13 9.19 3.52 7.58
CA LEU A 13 7.79 3.92 7.70
C LEU A 13 7.29 3.83 9.13
N ASP A 14 7.69 2.79 9.86
CA ASP A 14 7.28 2.64 11.26
C ASP A 14 7.75 3.81 12.12
N ALA A 15 9.02 4.20 11.97
CA ALA A 15 9.58 5.34 12.70
C ALA A 15 8.82 6.62 12.40
N TRP A 16 8.58 6.89 11.13
CA TRP A 16 7.85 8.10 10.71
C TRP A 16 6.41 8.10 11.23
N LEU A 17 5.71 6.97 11.11
CA LEU A 17 4.33 6.85 11.56
C LEU A 17 4.19 7.04 13.07
N ARG A 18 5.12 6.49 13.85
CA ARG A 18 5.12 6.67 15.31
C ARG A 18 5.27 8.13 15.69
N GLU A 19 6.13 8.86 15.00
CA GLU A 19 6.31 10.29 15.23
C GLU A 19 5.01 11.06 14.97
N GLN A 20 4.19 10.59 14.04
CA GLN A 20 2.91 11.21 13.70
C GLN A 20 1.75 10.69 14.55
N GLY A 21 2.01 9.79 15.50
CA GLY A 21 0.96 9.22 16.35
C GLY A 21 0.12 8.15 15.68
N HIS A 22 0.62 7.52 14.62
CA HIS A 22 -0.10 6.48 13.90
C HIS A 22 0.43 5.09 14.22
N ARG A 23 -0.41 4.09 14.00
CA ARG A 23 -0.04 2.68 14.18
C ARG A 23 0.27 2.04 12.85
N LEU A 24 1.31 1.21 12.83
CA LEU A 24 1.66 0.41 11.67
C LEU A 24 1.22 -1.04 11.89
N LYS A 25 0.46 -1.56 10.93
CA LYS A 25 0.17 -2.99 10.85
C LYS A 25 0.91 -3.54 9.64
N THR A 26 1.50 -4.71 9.79
CA THR A 26 2.30 -5.33 8.71
C THR A 26 1.74 -6.68 8.33
N ALA A 27 1.96 -7.06 7.06
CA ALA A 27 1.63 -8.39 6.55
C ALA A 27 2.59 -8.69 5.40
N ASP A 28 2.88 -9.98 5.19
CA ASP A 28 3.77 -10.40 4.11
C ASP A 28 3.07 -11.26 3.06
N ASN A 29 1.76 -11.41 3.18
CA ASN A 29 0.98 -12.17 2.22
C ASN A 29 -0.45 -11.62 2.13
N ILE A 30 -1.14 -11.96 1.03
CA ILE A 30 -2.47 -11.43 0.75
C ILE A 30 -3.50 -11.92 1.77
N LYS A 31 -3.39 -13.16 2.24
CA LYS A 31 -4.32 -13.70 3.22
C LYS A 31 -4.34 -12.84 4.49
N ASP A 32 -3.16 -12.50 5.01
CA ASP A 32 -3.04 -11.67 6.21
C ASP A 32 -3.53 -10.25 5.96
N VAL A 33 -3.31 -9.70 4.77
CA VAL A 33 -3.87 -8.40 4.40
C VAL A 33 -5.39 -8.43 4.49
N LEU A 34 -6.03 -9.41 3.86
CA LEU A 34 -7.48 -9.52 3.86
C LEU A 34 -8.05 -9.72 5.25
N MET A 35 -7.42 -10.56 6.05
CA MET A 35 -7.85 -10.79 7.44
C MET A 35 -7.74 -9.54 8.29
N THR A 36 -6.66 -8.79 8.16
CA THR A 36 -6.48 -7.55 8.91
C THR A 36 -7.52 -6.51 8.50
N LEU A 37 -7.79 -6.38 7.21
CA LEU A 37 -8.80 -5.45 6.72
C LEU A 37 -10.21 -5.76 7.22
N GLN A 38 -10.51 -7.04 7.45
CA GLN A 38 -11.80 -7.45 8.00
C GLN A 38 -11.93 -7.17 9.49
N ASN A 39 -10.82 -7.27 10.22
CA ASN A 39 -10.86 -7.23 11.69
C ASN A 39 -10.51 -5.87 12.27
N GLU A 40 -9.84 -5.01 11.52
CA GLU A 40 -9.37 -3.71 12.00
C GLU A 40 -9.67 -2.62 10.99
N LYS A 41 -9.86 -1.40 11.49
CA LYS A 41 -10.02 -0.24 10.61
C LYS A 41 -8.66 0.20 10.11
N ILE A 42 -8.46 0.11 8.81
CA ILE A 42 -7.24 0.51 8.14
C ILE A 42 -7.52 1.74 7.28
N ASN A 43 -6.72 2.78 7.43
CA ASN A 43 -6.92 4.05 6.73
C ASN A 43 -6.18 4.11 5.39
N VAL A 44 -5.04 3.45 5.27
CA VAL A 44 -4.23 3.40 4.06
C VAL A 44 -3.56 2.04 3.97
N LEU A 45 -3.55 1.45 2.79
CA LEU A 45 -2.83 0.22 2.52
C LEU A 45 -1.66 0.52 1.58
N VAL A 46 -0.45 0.20 2.02
CA VAL A 46 0.76 0.24 1.19
C VAL A 46 1.16 -1.21 0.92
N MET A 47 1.23 -1.59 -0.34
CA MET A 47 1.44 -2.98 -0.72
C MET A 47 2.48 -3.10 -1.83
N ASP A 48 3.43 -4.02 -1.65
CA ASP A 48 4.40 -4.35 -2.69
C ASP A 48 3.71 -5.05 -3.86
N VAL A 49 4.08 -4.68 -5.08
CA VAL A 49 3.47 -5.23 -6.30
C VAL A 49 3.61 -6.75 -6.40
N ARG A 50 4.63 -7.33 -5.78
CA ARG A 50 4.86 -8.77 -5.82
C ARG A 50 3.79 -9.57 -5.09
N LEU A 51 3.10 -8.96 -4.12
CA LEU A 51 2.03 -9.64 -3.41
C LEU A 51 0.81 -9.90 -4.29
N PRO A 52 0.21 -8.86 -4.92
CA PRO A 52 -0.91 -9.10 -5.83
C PRO A 52 -0.49 -9.78 -7.13
N GLU A 53 0.79 -9.64 -7.54
CA GLU A 53 1.30 -10.27 -8.74
C GLU A 53 1.12 -11.79 -8.73
N ALA A 54 1.31 -12.41 -7.57
CA ALA A 54 1.13 -13.86 -7.40
C ALA A 54 -0.31 -14.30 -7.70
N MET A 55 -1.27 -13.37 -7.66
CA MET A 55 -2.68 -13.61 -7.95
C MET A 55 -3.16 -12.90 -9.23
N GLY A 56 -2.22 -12.49 -10.11
CA GLY A 56 -2.56 -11.82 -11.37
C GLY A 56 -3.20 -10.45 -11.18
N TYR A 57 -2.85 -9.75 -10.09
CA TYR A 57 -3.39 -8.43 -9.70
C TYR A 57 -4.88 -8.44 -9.33
N GLU A 58 -5.54 -9.59 -9.38
CA GLU A 58 -6.95 -9.70 -8.99
C GLU A 58 -7.18 -9.29 -7.53
N ALA A 59 -6.16 -9.50 -6.69
CA ALA A 59 -6.26 -9.12 -5.28
C ALA A 59 -6.57 -7.63 -5.09
N ILE A 60 -6.01 -6.76 -5.96
CA ILE A 60 -6.27 -5.32 -5.88
C ILE A 60 -7.76 -5.05 -6.13
N SER A 61 -8.33 -5.68 -7.14
CA SER A 61 -9.74 -5.53 -7.46
C SER A 61 -10.64 -6.04 -6.33
N ILE A 62 -10.26 -7.16 -5.71
CA ILE A 62 -11.01 -7.73 -4.60
C ILE A 62 -10.99 -6.77 -3.41
N ILE A 63 -9.82 -6.25 -3.06
CA ILE A 63 -9.69 -5.30 -1.96
C ILE A 63 -10.52 -4.04 -2.22
N LYS A 64 -10.44 -3.48 -3.42
CA LYS A 64 -11.22 -2.29 -3.79
C LYS A 64 -12.72 -2.57 -3.77
N GLY A 65 -13.15 -3.76 -4.16
CA GLY A 65 -14.56 -4.14 -4.10
C GLY A 65 -15.10 -4.22 -2.69
N LEU A 66 -14.30 -4.69 -1.74
CA LEU A 66 -14.68 -4.82 -0.34
C LEU A 66 -14.50 -3.53 0.45
N HIS A 67 -13.52 -2.71 0.07
CA HIS A 67 -13.14 -1.49 0.80
C HIS A 67 -12.96 -0.33 -0.18
N ARG A 68 -14.09 0.17 -0.71
CA ARG A 68 -14.10 1.16 -1.80
C ARG A 68 -13.36 2.45 -1.50
N LYS A 69 -13.41 2.88 -0.24
CA LYS A 69 -12.81 4.15 0.16
C LYS A 69 -11.36 4.02 0.62
N LEU A 70 -10.85 2.80 0.72
CA LEU A 70 -9.49 2.56 1.17
C LEU A 70 -8.49 2.99 0.10
N PRO A 71 -7.63 3.99 0.39
CA PRO A 71 -6.55 4.32 -0.54
C PRO A 71 -5.52 3.21 -0.56
N ILE A 72 -5.15 2.75 -1.75
CA ILE A 72 -4.14 1.71 -1.94
C ILE A 72 -2.94 2.34 -2.64
N ILE A 73 -1.77 2.20 -2.04
CA ILE A 73 -0.50 2.60 -2.62
C ILE A 73 0.27 1.33 -2.96
N ILE A 74 0.69 1.21 -4.21
CA ILE A 74 1.49 0.07 -4.65
C ILE A 74 2.94 0.51 -4.76
N THR A 75 3.86 -0.30 -4.22
CA THR A 75 5.30 -0.07 -4.34
C THR A 75 5.93 -1.09 -5.28
N ALA A 76 6.95 -0.68 -6.01
CA ALA A 76 7.69 -1.54 -6.93
C ALA A 76 9.17 -1.18 -6.87
N ASP A 77 10.04 -2.20 -7.04
CA ASP A 77 11.48 -1.97 -7.07
C ASP A 77 11.94 -1.39 -8.39
N GLU A 78 11.26 -1.75 -9.47
CA GLU A 78 11.64 -1.36 -10.82
C GLU A 78 10.57 -0.50 -11.49
N ASN A 79 11.01 0.44 -12.31
CA ASN A 79 10.11 1.22 -13.14
C ASN A 79 9.69 0.39 -14.35
N ASN A 80 8.45 -0.08 -14.35
CA ASN A 80 7.87 -0.86 -15.43
C ASN A 80 6.57 -0.19 -15.88
N PRO A 81 6.61 0.64 -16.94
CA PRO A 81 5.43 1.41 -17.36
C PRO A 81 4.23 0.55 -17.73
N GLU A 82 4.46 -0.62 -18.32
CA GLU A 82 3.37 -1.52 -18.69
C GLU A 82 2.67 -2.08 -17.45
N GLN A 83 3.44 -2.51 -16.46
CA GLN A 83 2.91 -3.00 -15.20
C GLN A 83 2.19 -1.88 -14.46
N GLU A 84 2.78 -0.70 -14.40
CA GLU A 84 2.18 0.47 -13.76
C GLU A 84 0.82 0.79 -14.39
N SER A 85 0.74 0.78 -15.73
CA SER A 85 -0.51 1.06 -16.44
C SER A 85 -1.61 0.08 -16.06
N ARG A 86 -1.29 -1.21 -16.02
CA ARG A 86 -2.25 -2.25 -15.64
C ARG A 86 -2.77 -2.05 -14.21
N ILE A 87 -1.86 -1.75 -13.30
CA ILE A 87 -2.19 -1.60 -11.89
C ILE A 87 -3.00 -0.33 -11.65
N ARG A 88 -2.66 0.78 -12.32
CA ARG A 88 -3.42 2.03 -12.20
C ARG A 88 -4.87 1.86 -12.64
N GLN A 89 -5.15 0.99 -13.59
CA GLN A 89 -6.51 0.70 -14.02
C GLN A 89 -7.36 0.05 -12.94
N LYS A 90 -6.74 -0.52 -11.91
CA LYS A 90 -7.46 -1.14 -10.80
C LYS A 90 -7.98 -0.12 -9.77
N GLY A 91 -7.70 1.15 -9.96
CA GLY A 91 -8.21 2.20 -9.07
C GLY A 91 -7.38 2.46 -7.84
N ILE A 92 -6.06 2.29 -7.92
CA ILE A 92 -5.16 2.59 -6.81
C ILE A 92 -4.99 4.09 -6.62
N PHE A 93 -4.55 4.50 -5.42
CA PHE A 93 -4.30 5.90 -5.10
C PHE A 93 -2.97 6.39 -5.68
N TYR A 94 -1.92 5.59 -5.56
CA TYR A 94 -0.58 5.98 -6.02
C TYR A 94 0.26 4.74 -6.32
N TYR A 95 1.15 4.86 -7.32
CA TYR A 95 2.11 3.83 -7.68
C TYR A 95 3.50 4.40 -7.43
N HIS A 96 4.23 3.81 -6.50
CA HIS A 96 5.55 4.30 -6.08
C HIS A 96 6.66 3.36 -6.55
N VAL A 97 7.67 3.92 -7.22
CA VAL A 97 8.89 3.19 -7.55
C VAL A 97 9.91 3.48 -6.46
N ASN A 98 10.39 2.45 -5.78
CA ASN A 98 11.23 2.59 -4.58
C ASN A 98 12.51 3.40 -4.83
N SER A 99 13.07 3.36 -6.04
CA SER A 99 14.26 4.13 -6.38
C SER A 99 14.06 5.64 -6.35
N PHE A 100 12.79 6.11 -6.36
CA PHE A 100 12.49 7.55 -6.27
C PHE A 100 12.60 8.11 -4.86
N GLY A 101 12.78 7.24 -3.87
CA GLY A 101 13.06 7.64 -2.51
C GLY A 101 11.86 7.64 -1.57
N MET A 102 12.18 7.59 -0.27
CA MET A 102 11.19 7.50 0.78
C MET A 102 10.32 8.76 0.90
N ASP A 103 10.88 9.93 0.58
CA ASP A 103 10.14 11.19 0.73
C ASP A 103 8.89 11.26 -0.12
N GLU A 104 8.94 10.74 -1.35
CA GLU A 104 7.77 10.69 -2.21
C GLU A 104 6.72 9.73 -1.68
N LEU A 105 7.15 8.61 -1.13
CA LEU A 105 6.23 7.64 -0.53
C LEU A 105 5.55 8.23 0.70
N ILE A 106 6.30 8.90 1.56
CA ILE A 106 5.75 9.56 2.74
C ILE A 106 4.71 10.61 2.34
N LEU A 107 5.01 11.40 1.31
CA LEU A 107 4.07 12.41 0.82
C LEU A 107 2.78 11.75 0.31
N ALA A 108 2.91 10.66 -0.43
CA ALA A 108 1.74 9.92 -0.93
C ALA A 108 0.90 9.36 0.22
N ILE A 109 1.54 8.81 1.24
CA ILE A 109 0.83 8.29 2.41
C ILE A 109 0.11 9.43 3.15
N SER A 110 0.77 10.57 3.33
CA SER A 110 0.18 11.74 3.98
C SER A 110 -1.07 12.20 3.24
N ASN A 111 -1.00 12.31 1.92
CA ASN A 111 -2.13 12.70 1.10
C ASN A 111 -3.27 11.68 1.16
N ALA A 112 -2.95 10.40 1.18
CA ALA A 112 -3.93 9.34 1.30
C ALA A 112 -4.65 9.39 2.65
N MET A 113 -3.92 9.65 3.72
CA MET A 113 -4.50 9.79 5.05
C MET A 113 -5.46 10.98 5.14
N MET A 114 -5.11 12.10 4.54
CA MET A 114 -5.97 13.27 4.49
C MET A 114 -7.27 12.97 3.77
N ARG A 115 -7.19 12.27 2.64
CA ARG A 115 -8.36 11.87 1.88
C ARG A 115 -9.24 10.88 2.65
N SER A 116 -8.62 9.96 3.37
CA SER A 116 -9.32 8.95 4.15
C SER A 116 -10.13 9.54 5.30
N SER A 117 -9.74 10.71 5.82
CA SER A 117 -10.42 11.35 6.94
C SER A 117 -11.56 12.27 6.53
N GLN A 118 -11.84 12.39 5.25
CA GLN A 118 -12.95 13.20 4.73
C GLN A 118 -14.27 12.44 4.67
#